data_edeee36fd43ea0daecef138fee9d861b
#
_entry.id   edeee36fd43ea0daecef138fee9d861b
#
_cell.length_a   1.000
_cell.length_b   1.000
_cell.length_c   1.000
_cell.angle_alpha   90.00
_cell.angle_beta   90.00
_cell.angle_gamma   90.00
#
_symmetry.space_group_name_H-M   'P 1'
#
loop_
_entity.id
_entity.type
_entity.pdbx_description
1 polymer ?
#
loop_
_entity_poly.entity_id
_entity_poly.type
_entity_poly.pdbx_seq_one_letter_code
_entity_poly.pdbx_strand_id
1 'polypeptide(L)'
;MAYRCEAQSPQAVVQLIAASYLRHGFYWYVTGSIPAGKDPAVVDRKLIAKYGIDVSEWERRSRKQRGIANAHYLRYQQWFILLVSEGHHALKQPSGKGGEGEHLRDCRRTPIRFQGYSISYRRAGVAPTGGSTAKWHAHVRIDDSTYRILKSRFVDLATHRTADTLGYEFGRIPFARYAPIRRQLLNILRAVNERRKQHSFELLPHSVLKLKRTPVPVYVRPDPVDQQSTTLAKAT
;
A
#
# COMPACT_ATOMS: atom_id res chain seq x y z
N MET A 1 13.73 16.88 12.67
CA MET A 1 12.33 16.71 12.24
C MET A 1 11.92 15.31 12.68
N ALA A 2 10.83 15.15 13.43
CA ALA A 2 10.42 13.82 13.93
C ALA A 2 10.04 12.89 12.77
N TYR A 3 10.33 11.58 12.92
CA TYR A 3 9.99 10.57 11.93
C TYR A 3 8.47 10.44 11.78
N ARG A 4 7.97 10.61 10.55
CA ARG A 4 6.55 10.48 10.23
C ARG A 4 6.24 9.04 9.85
N CYS A 5 5.40 8.38 10.63
CA CYS A 5 5.05 6.98 10.41
C CYS A 5 3.55 6.74 10.22
N GLU A 6 2.69 7.67 10.61
CA GLU A 6 1.25 7.48 10.51
C GLU A 6 0.69 7.93 9.18
N ALA A 7 0.11 6.98 8.42
CA ALA A 7 -0.55 7.25 7.16
C ALA A 7 -1.98 7.74 7.38
N GLN A 8 -2.40 8.73 6.60
CA GLN A 8 -3.70 9.37 6.72
C GLN A 8 -4.86 8.49 6.21
N SER A 9 -4.61 7.57 5.28
CA SER A 9 -5.64 6.73 4.66
C SER A 9 -5.06 5.42 4.12
N PRO A 10 -5.90 4.41 3.83
CA PRO A 10 -5.43 3.19 3.16
C PRO A 10 -4.74 3.46 1.82
N GLN A 11 -5.25 4.43 1.05
CA GLN A 11 -4.66 4.83 -0.23
C GLN A 11 -3.27 5.46 -0.03
N ALA A 12 -3.07 6.20 1.07
CA ALA A 12 -1.78 6.77 1.45
C ALA A 12 -0.75 5.68 1.76
N VAL A 13 -1.14 4.63 2.50
CA VAL A 13 -0.29 3.45 2.74
C VAL A 13 0.17 2.83 1.44
N VAL A 14 -0.78 2.54 0.55
CA VAL A 14 -0.49 1.92 -0.76
C VAL A 14 0.41 2.82 -1.61
N GLN A 15 0.17 4.13 -1.59
CA GLN A 15 0.97 5.11 -2.33
C GLN A 15 2.41 5.16 -1.80
N LEU A 16 2.62 5.20 -0.48
CA LEU A 16 3.95 5.18 0.13
C LEU A 16 4.70 3.89 -0.20
N ILE A 17 4.04 2.73 -0.04
CA ILE A 17 4.67 1.45 -0.34
C ILE A 17 5.08 1.38 -1.82
N ALA A 18 4.15 1.66 -2.74
CA ALA A 18 4.37 1.48 -4.17
C ALA A 18 5.30 2.52 -4.79
N ALA A 19 5.14 3.81 -4.43
CA ALA A 19 5.84 4.91 -5.08
C ALA A 19 7.13 5.33 -4.37
N SER A 20 7.21 5.13 -3.05
CA SER A 20 8.37 5.57 -2.26
C SER A 20 9.25 4.39 -1.85
N TYR A 21 8.70 3.34 -1.23
CA TYR A 21 9.56 2.31 -0.64
C TYR A 21 10.02 1.25 -1.63
N LEU A 22 9.11 0.62 -2.38
CA LEU A 22 9.49 -0.42 -3.34
C LEU A 22 10.40 0.11 -4.45
N ARG A 23 10.15 1.34 -4.91
CA ARG A 23 11.00 2.00 -5.91
C ARG A 23 12.45 2.20 -5.44
N HIS A 24 12.66 2.35 -4.13
CA HIS A 24 13.97 2.57 -3.53
C HIS A 24 14.61 1.32 -2.93
N GLY A 25 14.06 0.11 -3.25
CA GLY A 25 14.71 -1.15 -2.91
C GLY A 25 14.28 -1.77 -1.58
N PHE A 26 13.20 -1.31 -0.96
CA PHE A 26 12.67 -1.88 0.28
C PHE A 26 11.73 -3.05 -0.03
N TYR A 27 12.28 -4.21 -0.33
CA TYR A 27 11.54 -5.38 -0.78
C TYR A 27 11.15 -6.35 0.33
N TRP A 28 11.89 -6.34 1.43
CA TRP A 28 11.63 -7.19 2.57
C TRP A 28 10.66 -6.53 3.53
N TYR A 29 9.70 -7.27 4.07
CA TYR A 29 8.70 -6.69 4.93
C TYR A 29 8.20 -7.65 6.01
N VAL A 30 7.75 -7.06 7.14
CA VAL A 30 6.95 -7.68 8.19
C VAL A 30 5.72 -6.82 8.40
N THR A 31 4.57 -7.45 8.54
CA THR A 31 3.33 -6.78 8.93
C THR A 31 2.87 -7.24 10.29
N GLY A 32 2.24 -6.37 11.04
CA GLY A 32 1.67 -6.68 12.32
C GLY A 32 0.48 -5.80 12.67
N SER A 33 -0.12 -6.09 13.81
CA SER A 33 -1.20 -5.29 14.38
C SER A 33 -0.86 -4.95 15.82
N ILE A 34 -1.10 -3.70 16.20
CA ILE A 34 -0.98 -3.23 17.57
C ILE A 34 -2.21 -3.74 18.33
N PRO A 35 -2.04 -4.47 19.44
CA PRO A 35 -3.17 -4.97 20.22
C PRO A 35 -4.06 -3.84 20.72
N ALA A 36 -5.37 -4.11 20.81
CA ALA A 36 -6.31 -3.20 21.44
C ALA A 36 -5.86 -2.92 22.89
N GLY A 37 -5.96 -1.66 23.31
CA GLY A 37 -5.52 -1.19 24.64
C GLY A 37 -4.05 -0.78 24.73
N LYS A 38 -3.22 -0.97 23.67
CA LYS A 38 -1.89 -0.36 23.62
C LYS A 38 -1.93 0.97 22.86
N ASP A 39 -1.27 1.99 23.41
CA ASP A 39 -1.09 3.27 22.73
C ASP A 39 -0.19 3.08 21.50
N PRO A 40 -0.71 3.35 20.28
CA PRO A 40 0.06 3.23 19.05
C PRO A 40 1.33 4.09 19.05
N ALA A 41 1.29 5.29 19.60
CA ALA A 41 2.44 6.19 19.64
C ALA A 41 3.60 5.64 20.48
N VAL A 42 3.30 4.90 21.55
CA VAL A 42 4.32 4.22 22.38
C VAL A 42 4.96 3.08 21.60
N VAL A 43 4.13 2.29 20.86
CA VAL A 43 4.62 1.20 20.02
C VAL A 43 5.48 1.73 18.87
N ASP A 44 5.04 2.81 18.21
CA ASP A 44 5.77 3.49 17.14
C ASP A 44 7.18 3.86 17.62
N ARG A 45 7.29 4.58 18.74
CA ARG A 45 8.59 4.99 19.31
C ARG A 45 9.50 3.80 19.62
N LYS A 46 8.94 2.73 20.19
CA LYS A 46 9.70 1.51 20.50
C LYS A 46 10.24 0.83 19.25
N LEU A 47 9.42 0.68 18.20
CA LEU A 47 9.84 0.03 16.97
C LEU A 47 10.83 0.89 16.18
N ILE A 48 10.63 2.21 16.12
CA ILE A 48 11.53 3.15 15.46
C ILE A 48 12.92 3.12 16.13
N ALA A 49 12.95 3.16 17.46
CA ALA A 49 14.20 3.08 18.23
C ALA A 49 14.87 1.71 18.10
N LYS A 50 14.12 0.61 18.30
CA LYS A 50 14.62 -0.77 18.23
C LYS A 50 15.33 -1.07 16.91
N TYR A 51 14.79 -0.60 15.79
CA TYR A 51 15.33 -0.90 14.46
C TYR A 51 16.14 0.25 13.85
N GLY A 52 16.43 1.31 14.63
CA GLY A 52 17.25 2.44 14.19
C GLY A 52 16.73 3.09 12.92
N ILE A 53 15.42 3.38 12.87
CA ILE A 53 14.72 3.85 11.67
C ILE A 53 14.86 5.35 11.48
N ASP A 54 14.81 6.12 12.57
CA ASP A 54 14.93 7.59 12.55
C ASP A 54 16.40 7.99 12.46
N VAL A 55 16.94 7.91 11.25
CA VAL A 55 18.33 8.29 10.96
C VAL A 55 18.35 9.31 9.82
N SER A 56 19.39 10.12 9.78
CA SER A 56 19.60 11.13 8.76
C SER A 56 19.75 10.53 7.35
N GLU A 57 19.54 11.33 6.33
CA GLU A 57 19.76 10.90 4.95
C GLU A 57 21.21 10.49 4.69
N TRP A 58 22.14 11.22 5.28
CA TRP A 58 23.57 10.90 5.22
C TRP A 58 23.86 9.54 5.81
N GLU A 59 23.35 9.25 7.01
CA GLU A 59 23.53 7.95 7.65
C GLU A 59 22.89 6.81 6.83
N ARG A 60 21.75 7.02 6.21
CA ARG A 60 21.14 6.02 5.30
C ARG A 60 22.02 5.72 4.10
N ARG A 61 22.68 6.73 3.52
CA ARG A 61 23.64 6.55 2.42
C ARG A 61 24.88 5.79 2.89
N SER A 62 25.43 6.17 4.03
CA SER A 62 26.59 5.51 4.65
C SER A 62 26.29 4.04 4.95
N ARG A 63 25.14 3.73 5.56
CA ARG A 63 24.70 2.34 5.78
C ARG A 63 24.67 1.54 4.50
N LYS A 64 24.07 2.08 3.45
CA LYS A 64 23.99 1.41 2.15
C LYS A 64 25.37 1.10 1.58
N GLN A 65 26.33 2.02 1.68
CA GLN A 65 27.72 1.81 1.22
C GLN A 65 28.43 0.70 2.01
N ARG A 66 28.13 0.56 3.31
CA ARG A 66 28.67 -0.48 4.19
C ARG A 66 27.92 -1.82 4.10
N GLY A 67 26.95 -1.98 3.18
CA GLY A 67 26.15 -3.20 3.05
C GLY A 67 25.12 -3.39 4.16
N ILE A 68 24.85 -2.35 4.96
CA ILE A 68 23.86 -2.36 6.04
C ILE A 68 22.51 -1.91 5.46
N ALA A 69 21.45 -2.69 5.71
CA ALA A 69 20.14 -2.36 5.25
C ALA A 69 19.53 -1.20 6.04
N ASN A 70 18.74 -0.39 5.36
CA ASN A 70 17.89 0.60 5.98
C ASN A 70 16.49 0.02 6.20
N ALA A 71 15.82 0.48 7.25
CA ALA A 71 14.43 0.11 7.55
C ALA A 71 13.52 1.34 7.51
N HIS A 72 12.25 1.09 7.19
CA HIS A 72 11.15 2.04 7.31
C HIS A 72 10.00 1.42 8.08
N TYR A 73 9.33 2.24 8.88
CA TYR A 73 8.12 1.89 9.61
C TYR A 73 6.98 2.74 9.11
N LEU A 74 5.83 2.12 8.87
CA LEU A 74 4.60 2.79 8.46
C LEU A 74 3.42 2.17 9.19
N ARG A 75 2.54 3.02 9.72
CA ARG A 75 1.33 2.62 10.44
C ARG A 75 0.09 3.25 9.83
N TYR A 76 -1.00 2.50 9.88
CA TYR A 76 -2.35 3.01 9.64
C TYR A 76 -3.29 2.39 10.68
N GLN A 77 -3.82 3.21 11.58
CA GLN A 77 -4.58 2.74 12.74
C GLN A 77 -3.76 1.74 13.57
N GLN A 78 -4.26 0.54 13.83
CA GLN A 78 -3.54 -0.54 14.51
C GLN A 78 -2.62 -1.36 13.60
N TRP A 79 -2.81 -1.31 12.29
CA TRP A 79 -1.96 -2.07 11.37
C TRP A 79 -0.64 -1.35 11.11
N PHE A 80 0.45 -2.09 11.08
CA PHE A 80 1.75 -1.55 10.71
C PHE A 80 2.53 -2.45 9.76
N ILE A 81 3.52 -1.87 9.10
CA ILE A 81 4.50 -2.56 8.28
C ILE A 81 5.90 -2.03 8.57
N LEU A 82 6.84 -2.95 8.71
CA LEU A 82 8.27 -2.70 8.66
C LEU A 82 8.78 -3.11 7.29
N LEU A 83 9.48 -2.22 6.61
CA LEU A 83 10.07 -2.44 5.29
C LEU A 83 11.58 -2.33 5.41
N VAL A 84 12.32 -3.27 4.78
CA VAL A 84 13.77 -3.35 4.87
C VAL A 84 14.36 -3.43 3.47
N SER A 85 15.45 -2.68 3.23
CA SER A 85 16.21 -2.73 1.98
C SER A 85 17.13 -3.95 1.93
N GLU A 86 17.82 -4.14 0.81
CA GLU A 86 18.92 -5.13 0.75
C GLU A 86 20.06 -4.75 1.71
N GLY A 87 20.83 -5.77 2.15
CA GLY A 87 21.93 -5.64 3.12
C GLY A 87 21.64 -6.34 4.44
N HIS A 88 22.59 -6.23 5.38
CA HIS A 88 22.49 -6.81 6.73
C HIS A 88 21.56 -5.98 7.62
N HIS A 89 20.64 -6.64 8.35
CA HIS A 89 19.74 -6.01 9.32
C HIS A 89 19.29 -7.01 10.37
N ALA A 90 19.04 -6.54 11.60
CA ALA A 90 18.59 -7.37 12.71
C ALA A 90 17.29 -8.15 12.39
N LEU A 91 16.34 -7.53 11.65
CA LEU A 91 15.12 -8.20 11.19
C LEU A 91 15.35 -9.38 10.23
N LYS A 92 16.53 -9.48 9.60
CA LYS A 92 16.88 -10.57 8.67
C LYS A 92 17.60 -11.74 9.35
N GLN A 93 18.03 -11.55 10.59
CA GLN A 93 18.70 -12.61 11.33
C GLN A 93 17.65 -13.56 11.91
N PRO A 94 17.82 -14.88 11.78
CA PRO A 94 16.95 -15.84 12.44
C PRO A 94 17.09 -15.65 13.96
N SER A 95 16.05 -15.21 14.60
CA SER A 95 16.01 -15.17 16.06
C SER A 95 15.80 -16.58 16.57
N GLY A 96 16.67 -17.05 17.45
CA GLY A 96 16.48 -18.35 18.11
C GLY A 96 15.11 -18.40 18.81
N LYS A 97 14.43 -19.56 18.71
CA LYS A 97 13.15 -19.90 19.34
C LYS A 97 12.13 -18.75 19.45
N GLY A 98 11.32 -18.56 18.42
CA GLY A 98 10.16 -17.67 18.45
C GLY A 98 10.44 -16.19 18.16
N GLY A 99 11.55 -15.85 17.54
CA GLY A 99 11.93 -14.47 17.26
C GLY A 99 11.34 -13.89 15.96
N GLU A 100 11.28 -12.57 15.93
CA GLU A 100 10.63 -11.74 14.89
C GLU A 100 11.16 -11.93 13.46
N GLY A 101 12.31 -12.60 13.27
CA GLY A 101 12.89 -12.87 11.93
C GLY A 101 12.17 -13.94 11.12
N GLU A 102 11.36 -14.80 11.76
CA GLU A 102 10.62 -15.87 11.07
C GLU A 102 9.50 -15.36 10.15
N HIS A 103 9.10 -14.10 10.28
CA HIS A 103 8.00 -13.53 9.53
C HIS A 103 8.43 -12.56 8.41
N LEU A 104 9.73 -12.42 8.17
CA LEU A 104 10.23 -11.53 7.11
C LEU A 104 9.94 -12.14 5.73
N ARG A 105 9.20 -11.41 4.91
CA ARG A 105 8.76 -11.82 3.58
C ARG A 105 9.35 -10.91 2.51
N ASP A 106 9.60 -11.47 1.33
CA ASP A 106 10.01 -10.71 0.15
C ASP A 106 8.79 -10.40 -0.72
N CYS A 107 8.48 -9.13 -0.94
CA CYS A 107 7.31 -8.71 -1.72
C CYS A 107 7.42 -9.05 -3.22
N ARG A 108 8.59 -9.47 -3.71
CA ARG A 108 8.79 -10.00 -5.06
C ARG A 108 8.23 -11.43 -5.20
N ARG A 109 8.14 -12.18 -4.09
CA ARG A 109 7.61 -13.55 -4.00
C ARG A 109 6.24 -13.60 -3.33
N THR A 110 6.10 -12.94 -2.19
CA THR A 110 4.86 -12.92 -1.41
C THR A 110 4.32 -11.50 -1.36
N PRO A 111 3.15 -11.20 -1.96
CA PRO A 111 2.64 -9.84 -2.00
C PRO A 111 2.25 -9.33 -0.61
N ILE A 112 2.46 -8.04 -0.37
CA ILE A 112 1.94 -7.33 0.80
C ILE A 112 0.42 -7.23 0.64
N ARG A 113 -0.33 -7.76 1.62
CA ARG A 113 -1.79 -7.68 1.67
C ARG A 113 -2.20 -6.63 2.68
N PHE A 114 -3.04 -5.70 2.26
CA PHE A 114 -3.53 -4.61 3.11
C PHE A 114 -4.86 -4.09 2.61
N GLN A 115 -5.91 -4.11 3.45
CA GLN A 115 -7.23 -3.51 3.16
C GLN A 115 -7.77 -3.86 1.75
N GLY A 116 -7.71 -5.14 1.37
CA GLY A 116 -8.15 -5.62 0.05
C GLY A 116 -7.19 -5.32 -1.10
N TYR A 117 -6.05 -4.70 -0.83
CA TYR A 117 -4.96 -4.56 -1.81
C TYR A 117 -3.97 -5.72 -1.74
N SER A 118 -3.40 -6.04 -2.89
CA SER A 118 -2.25 -6.93 -3.03
C SER A 118 -1.15 -6.16 -3.76
N ILE A 119 -0.01 -5.93 -3.07
CA ILE A 119 1.10 -5.11 -3.55
C ILE A 119 2.33 -6.00 -3.69
N SER A 120 2.91 -6.05 -4.87
CA SER A 120 4.13 -6.82 -5.16
C SER A 120 5.10 -5.99 -6.00
N TYR A 121 6.36 -6.41 -6.07
CA TYR A 121 7.35 -5.82 -6.96
C TYR A 121 7.69 -6.82 -8.04
N ARG A 122 7.37 -6.50 -9.30
CA ARG A 122 7.43 -7.45 -10.40
C ARG A 122 8.25 -6.91 -11.56
N ARG A 123 8.85 -7.81 -12.30
CA ARG A 123 9.48 -7.50 -13.57
C ARG A 123 8.41 -7.34 -14.64
N ALA A 124 8.47 -6.27 -15.43
CA ALA A 124 7.60 -6.13 -16.60
C ALA A 124 7.88 -7.26 -17.59
N GLY A 125 6.83 -7.74 -18.28
CA GLY A 125 7.02 -8.66 -19.40
C GLY A 125 7.83 -8.01 -20.52
N VAL A 126 8.49 -8.80 -21.34
CA VAL A 126 9.17 -8.33 -22.56
C VAL A 126 8.12 -7.73 -23.49
N ALA A 127 8.35 -6.52 -23.98
CA ALA A 127 7.48 -5.92 -24.98
C ALA A 127 7.55 -6.77 -26.28
N PRO A 128 6.41 -6.98 -26.99
CA PRO A 128 6.39 -7.77 -28.23
C PRO A 128 7.37 -7.28 -29.31
N THR A 129 7.79 -6.02 -29.22
CA THR A 129 8.69 -5.34 -30.18
C THR A 129 10.18 -5.45 -29.86
N GLY A 130 10.59 -6.31 -28.92
CA GLY A 130 11.99 -6.76 -28.78
C GLY A 130 13.00 -5.76 -28.24
N GLY A 131 12.63 -4.57 -27.78
CA GLY A 131 13.58 -3.49 -27.45
C GLY A 131 13.70 -3.04 -26.00
N SER A 132 12.92 -3.59 -25.06
CA SER A 132 12.89 -3.07 -23.68
C SER A 132 13.48 -4.07 -22.69
N THR A 133 14.55 -3.66 -22.00
CA THR A 133 14.98 -4.32 -20.78
C THR A 133 13.84 -4.32 -19.78
N ALA A 134 13.36 -5.50 -19.41
CA ALA A 134 12.23 -5.65 -18.49
C ALA A 134 12.51 -4.97 -17.15
N LYS A 135 11.88 -3.82 -16.92
CA LYS A 135 12.05 -3.01 -15.70
C LYS A 135 11.18 -3.54 -14.58
N TRP A 136 11.73 -3.55 -13.39
CA TRP A 136 10.97 -3.83 -12.17
C TRP A 136 10.05 -2.66 -11.81
N HIS A 137 8.83 -2.97 -11.39
CA HIS A 137 7.83 -1.96 -10.99
C HIS A 137 6.93 -2.47 -9.87
N ALA A 138 6.36 -1.55 -9.11
CA ALA A 138 5.34 -1.86 -8.13
C ALA A 138 4.04 -2.27 -8.86
N HIS A 139 3.53 -3.45 -8.55
CA HIS A 139 2.30 -4.01 -9.09
C HIS A 139 1.24 -4.02 -8.01
N VAL A 140 0.30 -3.08 -8.09
CA VAL A 140 -0.80 -2.88 -7.12
C VAL A 140 -2.11 -3.34 -7.75
N ARG A 141 -2.77 -4.33 -7.13
CA ARG A 141 -4.06 -4.87 -7.57
C ARG A 141 -5.02 -5.04 -6.40
N ILE A 142 -6.30 -5.21 -6.68
CA ILE A 142 -7.26 -5.73 -5.70
C ILE A 142 -6.89 -7.18 -5.44
N ASP A 143 -6.84 -7.56 -4.16
CA ASP A 143 -6.59 -8.95 -3.76
C ASP A 143 -7.61 -9.91 -4.36
N ASP A 144 -7.21 -11.16 -4.64
CA ASP A 144 -8.04 -12.11 -5.39
C ASP A 144 -9.37 -12.44 -4.70
N SER A 145 -9.36 -12.58 -3.39
CA SER A 145 -10.59 -12.84 -2.62
C SER A 145 -11.54 -11.63 -2.68
N THR A 146 -11.01 -10.44 -2.42
CA THR A 146 -11.77 -9.17 -2.48
C THR A 146 -12.29 -8.91 -3.90
N TYR A 147 -11.49 -9.19 -4.93
CA TYR A 147 -11.90 -9.02 -6.32
C TYR A 147 -13.05 -9.95 -6.70
N ARG A 148 -13.01 -11.24 -6.27
CA ARG A 148 -14.10 -12.19 -6.53
C ARG A 148 -15.39 -11.74 -5.87
N ILE A 149 -15.33 -11.36 -4.59
CA ILE A 149 -16.49 -10.86 -3.83
C ILE A 149 -17.07 -9.61 -4.53
N LEU A 150 -16.21 -8.65 -4.90
CA LEU A 150 -16.62 -7.42 -5.57
C LEU A 150 -17.28 -7.73 -6.93
N LYS A 151 -16.68 -8.61 -7.73
CA LYS A 151 -17.21 -9.02 -9.03
C LYS A 151 -18.57 -9.71 -8.90
N SER A 152 -18.68 -10.70 -8.00
CA SER A 152 -19.95 -11.39 -7.74
C SER A 152 -21.04 -10.40 -7.35
N ARG A 153 -20.79 -9.55 -6.34
CA ARG A 153 -21.74 -8.52 -5.90
C ARG A 153 -22.24 -7.66 -7.05
N PHE A 154 -21.35 -7.14 -7.91
CA PHE A 154 -21.76 -6.27 -9.01
C PHE A 154 -22.53 -7.01 -10.11
N VAL A 155 -22.18 -8.27 -10.39
CA VAL A 155 -22.92 -9.12 -11.35
C VAL A 155 -24.31 -9.45 -10.81
N ASP A 156 -24.44 -9.73 -9.51
CA ASP A 156 -25.74 -9.98 -8.86
C ASP A 156 -26.63 -8.71 -8.89
N LEU A 157 -26.03 -7.55 -8.64
CA LEU A 157 -26.74 -6.27 -8.71
C LEU A 157 -27.12 -5.85 -10.15
N ALA A 158 -26.49 -6.44 -11.17
CA ALA A 158 -26.66 -6.04 -12.57
C ALA A 158 -28.12 -6.09 -13.05
N THR A 159 -28.92 -7.03 -12.54
CA THR A 159 -30.34 -7.21 -12.90
C THR A 159 -31.30 -6.60 -11.88
N HIS A 160 -30.82 -6.15 -10.74
CA HIS A 160 -31.65 -5.64 -9.64
C HIS A 160 -31.55 -4.12 -9.45
N ARG A 161 -30.67 -3.45 -10.20
CA ARG A 161 -30.42 -2.00 -10.06
C ARG A 161 -30.44 -1.31 -11.44
N THR A 162 -30.84 -0.04 -11.43
CA THR A 162 -30.78 0.82 -12.61
C THR A 162 -29.31 1.09 -13.01
N ALA A 163 -29.09 1.54 -14.25
CA ALA A 163 -27.77 1.89 -14.74
C ALA A 163 -27.14 3.01 -13.91
N ASP A 164 -27.91 4.03 -13.54
CA ASP A 164 -27.43 5.15 -12.72
C ASP A 164 -26.99 4.71 -11.32
N THR A 165 -27.81 3.88 -10.66
CA THR A 165 -27.48 3.35 -9.32
C THR A 165 -26.17 2.54 -9.37
N LEU A 166 -26.02 1.66 -10.35
CA LEU A 166 -24.79 0.88 -10.54
C LEU A 166 -23.60 1.79 -10.87
N GLY A 167 -23.80 2.79 -11.71
CA GLY A 167 -22.77 3.78 -12.03
C GLY A 167 -22.28 4.53 -10.79
N TYR A 168 -23.20 4.93 -9.92
CA TYR A 168 -22.87 5.53 -8.63
C TYR A 168 -22.06 4.58 -7.72
N GLU A 169 -22.49 3.32 -7.60
CA GLU A 169 -21.77 2.28 -6.83
C GLU A 169 -20.35 2.04 -7.37
N PHE A 170 -20.17 1.96 -8.70
CA PHE A 170 -18.86 1.86 -9.33
C PHE A 170 -17.95 3.06 -8.99
N GLY A 171 -18.51 4.26 -8.96
CA GLY A 171 -17.80 5.48 -8.61
C GLY A 171 -17.26 5.47 -7.19
N ARG A 172 -17.92 4.75 -6.27
CA ARG A 172 -17.58 4.65 -4.83
C ARG A 172 -16.61 3.53 -4.48
N ILE A 173 -16.20 2.70 -5.44
CA ILE A 173 -15.23 1.63 -5.16
C ILE A 173 -13.93 2.25 -4.62
N PRO A 174 -13.48 1.90 -3.38
CA PRO A 174 -12.48 2.67 -2.63
C PRO A 174 -11.02 2.35 -3.00
N PHE A 175 -10.78 1.75 -4.16
CA PHE A 175 -9.44 1.37 -4.60
C PHE A 175 -8.78 2.45 -5.47
N ALA A 176 -7.52 2.79 -5.14
CA ALA A 176 -6.70 3.71 -5.94
C ALA A 176 -6.48 3.14 -7.36
N ARG A 177 -6.60 3.97 -8.38
CA ARG A 177 -6.67 3.56 -9.80
C ARG A 177 -5.29 3.23 -10.42
N TYR A 178 -4.56 2.28 -9.84
CA TYR A 178 -3.36 1.69 -10.46
C TYR A 178 -3.74 0.90 -11.72
N ALA A 179 -2.81 0.75 -12.67
CA ALA A 179 -3.09 0.10 -13.94
C ALA A 179 -3.72 -1.31 -13.82
N PRO A 180 -3.23 -2.20 -12.92
CA PRO A 180 -3.88 -3.50 -12.72
C PRO A 180 -5.29 -3.39 -12.14
N ILE A 181 -5.52 -2.45 -11.20
CA ILE A 181 -6.86 -2.21 -10.62
C ILE A 181 -7.82 -1.70 -11.70
N ARG A 182 -7.39 -0.78 -12.55
CA ARG A 182 -8.22 -0.33 -13.69
C ARG A 182 -8.67 -1.49 -14.58
N ARG A 183 -7.76 -2.43 -14.88
CA ARG A 183 -8.09 -3.64 -15.65
C ARG A 183 -9.10 -4.52 -14.92
N GLN A 184 -8.92 -4.72 -13.61
CA GLN A 184 -9.87 -5.48 -12.80
C GLN A 184 -11.26 -4.83 -12.79
N LEU A 185 -11.36 -3.51 -12.63
CA LEU A 185 -12.64 -2.78 -12.65
C LEU A 185 -13.31 -2.82 -14.05
N LEU A 186 -12.53 -2.68 -15.12
CA LEU A 186 -13.03 -2.85 -16.47
C LEU A 186 -13.58 -4.27 -16.71
N ASN A 187 -12.92 -5.29 -16.17
CA ASN A 187 -13.42 -6.67 -16.28
C ASN A 187 -14.71 -6.87 -15.48
N ILE A 188 -14.88 -6.21 -14.33
CA ILE A 188 -16.15 -6.22 -13.59
C ILE A 188 -17.24 -5.54 -14.42
N LEU A 189 -16.98 -4.35 -14.97
CA LEU A 189 -17.92 -3.62 -15.80
C LEU A 189 -18.37 -4.43 -17.03
N ARG A 190 -17.42 -5.12 -17.69
CA ARG A 190 -17.76 -6.01 -18.82
C ARG A 190 -18.68 -7.16 -18.40
N ALA A 191 -18.40 -7.80 -17.26
CA ALA A 191 -19.24 -8.88 -16.75
C ALA A 191 -20.64 -8.38 -16.35
N VAL A 192 -20.75 -7.19 -15.77
CA VAL A 192 -22.03 -6.53 -15.49
C VAL A 192 -22.79 -6.25 -16.76
N ASN A 193 -22.15 -5.65 -17.76
CA ASN A 193 -22.81 -5.31 -19.04
C ASN A 193 -23.22 -6.56 -19.81
N GLU A 194 -22.42 -7.63 -19.77
CA GLU A 194 -22.83 -8.92 -20.37
C GLU A 194 -24.09 -9.46 -19.71
N ARG A 195 -24.16 -9.44 -18.38
CA ARG A 195 -25.37 -9.86 -17.64
C ARG A 195 -26.58 -8.98 -17.96
N ARG A 196 -26.42 -7.66 -18.04
CA ARG A 196 -27.48 -6.72 -18.40
C ARG A 196 -27.99 -6.93 -19.83
N LYS A 197 -27.06 -7.17 -20.77
CA LYS A 197 -27.41 -7.47 -22.19
C LYS A 197 -28.29 -8.70 -22.30
N GLN A 198 -27.99 -9.78 -21.55
CA GLN A 198 -28.81 -11.02 -21.54
C GLN A 198 -30.26 -10.77 -21.10
N HIS A 199 -30.51 -9.71 -20.32
CA HIS A 199 -31.82 -9.33 -19.80
C HIS A 199 -32.39 -8.08 -20.48
N SER A 200 -31.82 -7.63 -21.62
CA SER A 200 -32.27 -6.44 -22.37
C SER A 200 -32.26 -5.15 -21.52
N PHE A 201 -31.40 -5.04 -20.51
CA PHE A 201 -31.24 -3.84 -19.72
C PHE A 201 -30.25 -2.86 -20.38
N GLU A 202 -30.41 -1.57 -20.07
CA GLU A 202 -29.47 -0.53 -20.45
C GLU A 202 -28.04 -0.83 -19.97
N LEU A 203 -27.05 -0.65 -20.85
CA LEU A 203 -25.64 -0.91 -20.54
C LEU A 203 -24.99 0.29 -19.83
N LEU A 204 -24.07 0.02 -18.93
CA LEU A 204 -23.28 1.06 -18.27
C LEU A 204 -22.18 1.56 -19.20
N PRO A 205 -22.02 2.87 -19.38
CA PRO A 205 -20.92 3.43 -20.15
C PRO A 205 -19.59 3.29 -19.39
N HIS A 206 -18.46 3.30 -20.09
CA HIS A 206 -17.13 3.23 -19.49
C HIS A 206 -16.83 4.42 -18.55
N SER A 207 -17.50 5.55 -18.72
CA SER A 207 -17.37 6.76 -17.92
C SER A 207 -17.73 6.59 -16.44
N VAL A 208 -18.53 5.56 -16.08
CA VAL A 208 -18.83 5.23 -14.67
C VAL A 208 -17.57 4.89 -13.89
N LEU A 209 -16.52 4.44 -14.57
CA LEU A 209 -15.21 4.17 -13.96
C LEU A 209 -14.35 5.42 -14.00
N LYS A 210 -14.19 6.08 -12.87
CA LYS A 210 -13.21 7.18 -12.73
C LYS A 210 -11.80 6.60 -12.76
N LEU A 211 -11.20 6.46 -13.95
CA LEU A 211 -9.92 5.75 -14.14
C LEU A 211 -8.67 6.57 -13.80
N LYS A 212 -8.80 7.89 -13.62
CA LYS A 212 -7.68 8.76 -13.25
C LYS A 212 -7.29 8.51 -11.79
N ARG A 213 -6.00 8.24 -11.55
CA ARG A 213 -5.45 8.15 -10.19
C ARG A 213 -5.12 9.54 -9.68
N THR A 214 -5.70 9.91 -8.56
CA THR A 214 -5.36 11.16 -7.85
C THR A 214 -4.43 10.81 -6.69
N PRO A 215 -3.24 11.45 -6.57
CA PRO A 215 -2.42 11.34 -5.39
C PRO A 215 -3.17 11.85 -4.16
N VAL A 216 -2.93 11.20 -3.02
CA VAL A 216 -3.53 11.60 -1.75
C VAL A 216 -2.45 12.11 -0.79
N PRO A 217 -2.80 13.00 0.17
CA PRO A 217 -1.92 13.33 1.28
C PRO A 217 -1.50 12.04 2.01
N VAL A 218 -0.21 11.90 2.30
CA VAL A 218 0.33 10.59 2.76
C VAL A 218 0.36 10.47 4.28
N TYR A 219 0.72 11.54 4.99
CA TYR A 219 0.84 11.52 6.45
C TYR A 219 -0.22 12.37 7.11
N VAL A 220 -0.61 11.98 8.32
CA VAL A 220 -1.41 12.80 9.21
C VAL A 220 -0.67 14.11 9.47
N ARG A 221 -1.36 15.24 9.36
CA ARG A 221 -0.77 16.54 9.71
C ARG A 221 -0.64 16.60 11.24
N PRO A 222 0.51 17.02 11.78
CA PRO A 222 0.58 17.33 13.21
C PRO A 222 -0.40 18.45 13.51
N ASP A 223 -1.12 18.33 14.62
CA ASP A 223 -2.00 19.39 15.09
C ASP A 223 -1.21 20.68 15.32
N PRO A 224 -1.76 21.86 14.98
CA PRO A 224 -1.06 23.13 15.13
C PRO A 224 -0.68 23.47 16.58
N VAL A 225 -1.25 22.81 17.57
CA VAL A 225 -0.95 23.00 19.01
C VAL A 225 0.48 22.56 19.38
N ASP A 226 1.06 21.58 18.71
CA ASP A 226 2.41 21.10 19.02
C ASP A 226 3.54 22.04 18.54
N GLN A 227 3.23 23.04 17.72
CA GLN A 227 4.25 23.98 17.21
C GLN A 227 4.56 25.12 18.18
N GLN A 228 3.69 25.44 19.14
CA GLN A 228 3.92 26.53 20.08
C GLN A 228 4.89 26.14 21.22
N SER A 229 4.95 24.86 21.58
CA SER A 229 5.83 24.38 22.64
C SER A 229 7.32 24.35 22.27
N THR A 230 7.63 24.29 20.96
CA THR A 230 9.02 24.20 20.49
C THR A 230 9.69 25.57 20.31
N THR A 231 8.90 26.64 20.22
CA THR A 231 9.43 28.01 20.04
C THR A 231 9.86 28.62 21.36
N LEU A 232 9.23 28.23 22.47
CA LEU A 232 9.59 28.72 23.82
C LEU A 232 10.88 28.12 24.38
N ALA A 233 11.26 26.92 23.94
CA ALA A 233 12.49 26.24 24.40
C ALA A 233 13.78 26.72 23.68
N LYS A 234 13.67 27.63 22.70
CA LYS A 234 14.83 28.20 21.98
C LYS A 234 15.11 29.67 22.34
N ALA A 235 14.36 30.22 23.27
CA ALA A 235 14.48 31.64 23.69
C ALA A 235 14.97 31.78 25.16
N THR A 236 15.49 30.70 25.75
CA THR A 236 16.24 30.70 27.02
C THR A 236 17.58 30.01 26.77
#